data_357b7d7c4ec60d7b4e413ec0f8e576f8
#
_entry.id   357b7d7c4ec60d7b4e413ec0f8e576f8
#
_cell.length_a   1.000
_cell.length_b   1.000
_cell.length_c   1.000
_cell.angle_alpha   90.00
_cell.angle_beta   90.00
_cell.angle_gamma   90.00
#
_symmetry.space_group_name_H-M   'P 1'
#
loop_
_entity.id
_entity.type
_entity.pdbx_description
1 polymer ?
#
loop_
_entity_poly.entity_id
_entity_poly.type
_entity_poly.pdbx_seq_one_letter_code
_entity_poly.pdbx_strand_id
1 'polypeptide(L)'
;MQRTKEVIKVIERVNSQNLEEYESFIKSHPKGLFQHSSKWGKVKDAWKWEAIMLKDDNGVIKGSASVLIRFIPVVKYSLFYVCRGFAADEDDFETFDALFDGLLDLAKEYKAYCIKIDPEITVKNEEYKKHLLEKGFKELNPGCMDFENVQPRFVYCFDYNGMNEEELMLTFKPDYRTRIRKAPKKGVEVKVMGVEALDDFVSIMKETGERDGFSTRPKWYFEKILNCMGEDARLYMAYYEGKAIAGTLAIKWGQNVMKYQYGASSNAHRNVYPNYALQWAMMQWGMECGCKVYDFGGISGDCQNPDNPHYGLWRFKHGFGGYMKEFIGEFDYVLKPVVYKGFNIANEIRKKL
;
A
#
# COMPACT_ATOMS: atom_id res chain seq x y z
N MET A 1 27.45 -39.08 -10.80
CA MET A 1 27.43 -37.63 -11.00
C MET A 1 26.17 -37.25 -11.75
N GLN A 2 25.11 -36.92 -11.03
CA GLN A 2 23.93 -36.31 -11.62
C GLN A 2 24.31 -34.84 -11.96
N ARG A 3 24.34 -34.50 -13.25
CA ARG A 3 24.37 -33.11 -13.68
C ARG A 3 23.05 -32.50 -13.21
N THR A 4 23.10 -31.63 -12.22
CA THR A 4 22.01 -30.66 -11.95
C THR A 4 21.77 -29.94 -13.28
N LYS A 5 20.60 -30.15 -13.90
CA LYS A 5 20.16 -29.32 -15.00
C LYS A 5 20.12 -27.90 -14.47
N GLU A 6 20.94 -27.02 -15.03
CA GLU A 6 20.76 -25.57 -14.82
C GLU A 6 19.34 -25.25 -15.27
N VAL A 7 18.51 -24.77 -14.34
CA VAL A 7 17.15 -24.30 -14.63
C VAL A 7 17.32 -23.00 -15.41
N ILE A 8 16.94 -23.00 -16.68
CA ILE A 8 16.98 -21.79 -17.50
C ILE A 8 15.86 -20.88 -16.99
N LYS A 9 16.23 -19.79 -16.33
CA LYS A 9 15.31 -18.75 -15.89
C LYS A 9 15.17 -17.69 -16.95
N VAL A 10 13.95 -17.42 -17.41
CA VAL A 10 13.67 -16.44 -18.46
C VAL A 10 12.99 -15.23 -17.86
N ILE A 11 13.61 -14.05 -18.01
CA ILE A 11 13.00 -12.77 -17.72
C ILE A 11 12.18 -12.33 -18.93
N GLU A 12 10.87 -12.14 -18.70
CA GLU A 12 9.96 -11.59 -19.70
C GLU A 12 9.45 -10.22 -19.26
N ARG A 13 9.46 -9.25 -20.17
CA ARG A 13 8.80 -7.96 -19.96
C ARG A 13 7.30 -8.10 -20.14
N VAL A 14 6.53 -7.53 -19.22
CA VAL A 14 5.07 -7.51 -19.31
C VAL A 14 4.63 -6.58 -20.44
N ASN A 15 3.74 -7.06 -21.28
CA ASN A 15 3.16 -6.36 -22.42
C ASN A 15 1.69 -6.78 -22.63
N SER A 16 1.03 -6.30 -23.67
CA SER A 16 -0.38 -6.59 -23.92
C SER A 16 -0.70 -8.08 -24.14
N GLN A 17 0.27 -8.91 -24.52
CA GLN A 17 0.06 -10.34 -24.80
C GLN A 17 0.10 -11.21 -23.53
N ASN A 18 0.89 -10.80 -22.51
CA ASN A 18 1.08 -11.55 -21.26
C ASN A 18 0.57 -10.81 -20.02
N LEU A 19 -0.13 -9.67 -20.20
CA LEU A 19 -0.65 -8.86 -19.10
C LEU A 19 -1.64 -9.60 -18.21
N GLU A 20 -2.52 -10.41 -18.79
CA GLU A 20 -3.53 -11.16 -18.04
C GLU A 20 -2.87 -12.23 -17.15
N GLU A 21 -1.87 -12.92 -17.68
CA GLU A 21 -1.07 -13.88 -16.92
C GLU A 21 -0.36 -13.20 -15.73
N TYR A 22 0.25 -12.05 -15.98
CA TYR A 22 0.88 -11.24 -14.94
C TYR A 22 -0.10 -10.81 -13.85
N GLU A 23 -1.25 -10.22 -14.24
CA GLU A 23 -2.28 -9.75 -13.29
C GLU A 23 -2.85 -10.91 -12.45
N SER A 24 -3.04 -12.10 -13.09
CA SER A 24 -3.47 -13.30 -12.38
C SER A 24 -2.44 -13.74 -11.35
N PHE A 25 -1.15 -13.75 -11.71
CA PHE A 25 -0.06 -14.07 -10.81
C PHE A 25 -0.02 -13.14 -9.60
N ILE A 26 0.02 -11.82 -9.79
CA ILE A 26 0.11 -10.87 -8.68
C ILE A 26 -1.16 -10.82 -7.82
N LYS A 27 -2.33 -11.24 -8.35
CA LYS A 27 -3.55 -11.37 -7.54
C LYS A 27 -3.53 -12.61 -6.64
N SER A 28 -2.88 -13.68 -7.07
CA SER A 28 -2.84 -14.95 -6.35
C SER A 28 -1.62 -15.10 -5.44
N HIS A 29 -0.49 -14.47 -5.78
CA HIS A 29 0.75 -14.58 -5.01
C HIS A 29 0.64 -13.87 -3.65
N PRO A 30 1.11 -14.49 -2.54
CA PRO A 30 1.01 -13.89 -1.19
C PRO A 30 1.65 -12.51 -1.04
N LYS A 31 2.72 -12.25 -1.81
CA LYS A 31 3.41 -10.95 -1.86
C LYS A 31 2.91 -10.05 -3.01
N GLY A 32 1.89 -10.48 -3.74
CA GLY A 32 1.26 -9.67 -4.78
C GLY A 32 0.33 -8.61 -4.18
N LEU A 33 0.52 -7.36 -4.56
CA LEU A 33 -0.22 -6.20 -4.05
C LEU A 33 -0.81 -5.39 -5.19
N PHE A 34 -1.88 -4.62 -4.92
CA PHE A 34 -2.48 -3.77 -5.93
C PHE A 34 -1.50 -2.73 -6.51
N GLN A 35 -0.49 -2.32 -5.72
CA GLN A 35 0.57 -1.42 -6.16
C GLN A 35 1.42 -1.99 -7.30
N HIS A 36 1.48 -3.31 -7.44
CA HIS A 36 2.19 -3.98 -8.52
C HIS A 36 1.40 -3.97 -9.84
N SER A 37 0.08 -3.79 -9.78
CA SER A 37 -0.80 -3.94 -10.94
C SER A 37 -0.68 -2.83 -11.98
N SER A 38 -0.98 -3.17 -13.23
CA SER A 38 -1.15 -2.19 -14.29
C SER A 38 -2.30 -1.22 -14.02
N LYS A 39 -3.33 -1.65 -13.26
CA LYS A 39 -4.42 -0.79 -12.78
C LYS A 39 -3.87 0.35 -11.92
N TRP A 40 -2.97 0.04 -10.99
CA TRP A 40 -2.32 1.06 -10.17
C TRP A 40 -1.37 1.93 -10.99
N GLY A 41 -0.69 1.35 -11.98
CA GLY A 41 0.09 2.10 -12.96
C GLY A 41 -0.75 3.17 -13.66
N LYS A 42 -2.00 2.87 -14.04
CA LYS A 42 -2.95 3.84 -14.61
C LYS A 42 -3.38 4.92 -13.60
N VAL A 43 -3.51 4.58 -12.32
CA VAL A 43 -3.75 5.59 -11.25
C VAL A 43 -2.57 6.54 -11.13
N LYS A 44 -1.36 6.04 -11.31
CA LYS A 44 -0.09 6.78 -11.22
C LYS A 44 0.41 7.30 -12.58
N ASP A 45 -0.46 7.76 -13.44
CA ASP A 45 -0.20 8.15 -14.83
C ASP A 45 0.87 9.23 -15.05
N ALA A 46 1.24 9.99 -14.02
CA ALA A 46 2.42 10.86 -14.03
C ALA A 46 3.75 10.08 -14.01
N TRP A 47 3.69 8.77 -13.81
CA TRP A 47 4.80 7.82 -13.84
C TRP A 47 4.53 6.79 -14.94
N LYS A 48 5.57 6.35 -15.64
CA LYS A 48 5.44 5.20 -16.53
C LYS A 48 5.49 3.93 -15.68
N TRP A 49 4.54 3.04 -15.87
CA TRP A 49 4.54 1.71 -15.27
C TRP A 49 5.21 0.72 -16.20
N GLU A 50 6.09 -0.12 -15.67
CA GLU A 50 6.68 -1.28 -16.33
C GLU A 50 6.69 -2.45 -15.35
N ALA A 51 6.71 -3.68 -15.88
CA ALA A 51 6.87 -4.88 -15.07
C ALA A 51 7.63 -5.96 -15.84
N ILE A 52 8.27 -6.85 -15.08
CA ILE A 52 8.95 -8.04 -15.56
C ILE A 52 8.50 -9.25 -14.74
N MET A 53 8.51 -10.42 -15.37
CA MET A 53 8.24 -11.73 -14.77
C MET A 53 9.44 -12.63 -14.94
N LEU A 54 9.75 -13.42 -13.93
CA LEU A 54 10.69 -14.54 -14.02
C LEU A 54 9.91 -15.84 -14.14
N LYS A 55 10.15 -16.60 -15.21
CA LYS A 55 9.56 -17.91 -15.43
C LYS A 55 10.59 -19.01 -15.33
N ASP A 56 10.15 -20.19 -14.85
CA ASP A 56 10.94 -21.40 -14.90
C ASP A 56 10.85 -22.09 -16.28
N ASP A 57 11.57 -23.21 -16.44
CA ASP A 57 11.61 -24.01 -17.68
C ASP A 57 10.24 -24.55 -18.14
N ASN A 58 9.26 -24.58 -17.25
CA ASN A 58 7.89 -25.01 -17.55
C ASN A 58 6.97 -23.83 -17.87
N GLY A 59 7.51 -22.60 -17.90
CA GLY A 59 6.74 -21.37 -18.13
C GLY A 59 5.98 -20.88 -16.90
N VAL A 60 6.20 -21.44 -15.70
CA VAL A 60 5.54 -21.02 -14.47
C VAL A 60 6.23 -19.78 -13.90
N ILE A 61 5.45 -18.75 -13.58
CA ILE A 61 5.98 -17.52 -12.99
C ILE A 61 6.44 -17.81 -11.55
N LYS A 62 7.70 -17.54 -11.26
CA LYS A 62 8.34 -17.69 -9.95
C LYS A 62 8.33 -16.38 -9.17
N GLY A 63 8.32 -15.27 -9.87
CA GLY A 63 8.26 -13.95 -9.26
C GLY A 63 8.11 -12.85 -10.29
N SER A 64 7.83 -11.65 -9.81
CA SER A 64 7.71 -10.47 -10.65
C SER A 64 8.20 -9.21 -9.94
N ALA A 65 8.66 -8.24 -10.72
CA ALA A 65 8.99 -6.89 -10.28
C ALA A 65 8.22 -5.88 -11.13
N SER A 66 7.47 -4.99 -10.48
CA SER A 66 6.86 -3.83 -11.12
C SER A 66 7.56 -2.56 -10.69
N VAL A 67 7.64 -1.58 -11.57
CA VAL A 67 8.32 -0.33 -11.32
C VAL A 67 7.52 0.85 -11.86
N LEU A 68 7.44 1.90 -11.04
CA LEU A 68 6.98 3.21 -11.44
C LEU A 68 8.20 4.06 -11.81
N ILE A 69 8.24 4.56 -13.03
CA ILE A 69 9.37 5.30 -13.61
C ILE A 69 8.99 6.78 -13.69
N ARG A 70 9.69 7.61 -12.94
CA ARG A 70 9.52 9.06 -13.00
C ARG A 70 10.63 9.68 -13.81
N PHE A 71 10.30 10.23 -14.97
CA PHE A 71 11.24 11.00 -15.77
C PHE A 71 11.48 12.38 -15.15
N ILE A 72 12.74 12.80 -15.22
CA ILE A 72 13.14 14.12 -14.75
C ILE A 72 13.41 14.98 -15.98
N PRO A 73 12.55 15.98 -16.25
CA PRO A 73 12.53 16.65 -17.55
C PRO A 73 13.86 17.30 -17.99
N VAL A 74 14.61 17.88 -17.04
CA VAL A 74 15.77 18.73 -17.35
C VAL A 74 17.04 17.91 -17.61
N VAL A 75 17.21 16.75 -16.94
CA VAL A 75 18.49 16.01 -16.91
C VAL A 75 18.45 14.68 -17.65
N LYS A 76 17.36 14.34 -18.31
CA LYS A 76 17.17 13.08 -19.08
C LYS A 76 17.47 11.80 -18.29
N TYR A 77 17.33 11.84 -16.97
CA TYR A 77 17.40 10.69 -16.07
C TYR A 77 16.02 10.33 -15.54
N SER A 78 15.90 9.14 -14.97
CA SER A 78 14.67 8.70 -14.32
C SER A 78 14.94 8.18 -12.91
N LEU A 79 13.90 8.23 -12.08
CA LEU A 79 13.80 7.53 -10.79
C LEU A 79 12.96 6.28 -10.99
N PHE A 80 13.47 5.13 -10.58
CA PHE A 80 12.73 3.89 -10.49
C PHE A 80 12.19 3.72 -9.06
N TYR A 81 10.90 3.45 -8.93
CA TYR A 81 10.29 3.14 -7.64
C TYR A 81 9.58 1.79 -7.69
N VAL A 82 10.14 0.82 -6.99
CA VAL A 82 9.62 -0.54 -6.83
C VAL A 82 8.81 -0.57 -5.54
N CYS A 83 7.55 -0.16 -5.67
CA CYS A 83 6.65 -0.01 -4.54
C CYS A 83 6.36 -1.35 -3.87
N ARG A 84 6.62 -1.45 -2.57
CA ARG A 84 6.41 -2.65 -1.74
C ARG A 84 7.24 -3.88 -2.17
N GLY A 85 8.28 -3.69 -3.00
CA GLY A 85 9.21 -4.76 -3.36
C GLY A 85 8.73 -5.66 -4.49
N PHE A 86 9.26 -6.86 -4.53
CA PHE A 86 8.94 -7.86 -5.53
C PHE A 86 7.78 -8.76 -5.07
N ALA A 87 6.96 -9.20 -6.01
CA ALA A 87 6.02 -10.31 -5.79
C ALA A 87 6.77 -11.63 -6.03
N ALA A 88 7.49 -12.08 -5.00
CA ALA A 88 8.28 -13.30 -4.98
C ALA A 88 8.36 -13.84 -3.54
N ASP A 89 8.72 -15.10 -3.38
CA ASP A 89 8.96 -15.67 -2.05
C ASP A 89 10.13 -14.95 -1.39
N GLU A 90 9.97 -14.57 -0.12
CA GLU A 90 10.93 -13.70 0.58
C GLU A 90 12.26 -14.37 0.92
N ASP A 91 12.32 -15.70 0.85
CA ASP A 91 13.52 -16.48 1.11
C ASP A 91 14.16 -17.02 -0.20
N ASP A 92 13.53 -16.77 -1.37
CA ASP A 92 14.07 -17.15 -2.68
C ASP A 92 14.96 -16.02 -3.25
N PHE A 93 16.19 -15.93 -2.72
CA PHE A 93 17.18 -14.93 -3.14
C PHE A 93 17.66 -15.13 -4.59
N GLU A 94 17.57 -16.35 -5.11
CA GLU A 94 17.90 -16.62 -6.50
C GLU A 94 16.88 -15.98 -7.46
N THR A 95 15.58 -16.05 -7.12
CA THR A 95 14.53 -15.34 -7.83
C THR A 95 14.66 -13.83 -7.66
N PHE A 96 14.99 -13.36 -6.43
CA PHE A 96 15.24 -11.95 -6.18
C PHE A 96 16.36 -11.42 -7.09
N ASP A 97 17.51 -12.12 -7.15
CA ASP A 97 18.67 -11.71 -7.92
C ASP A 97 18.37 -11.63 -9.41
N ALA A 98 17.70 -12.64 -9.97
CA ALA A 98 17.33 -12.66 -11.37
C ALA A 98 16.37 -11.50 -11.73
N LEU A 99 15.38 -11.22 -10.87
CA LEU A 99 14.47 -10.08 -11.04
C LEU A 99 15.21 -8.74 -10.92
N PHE A 100 16.16 -8.64 -10.00
CA PHE A 100 16.95 -7.44 -9.81
C PHE A 100 17.85 -7.17 -11.01
N ASP A 101 18.48 -8.19 -11.58
CA ASP A 101 19.28 -8.07 -12.81
C ASP A 101 18.42 -7.62 -14.00
N GLY A 102 17.22 -8.21 -14.18
CA GLY A 102 16.28 -7.75 -15.20
C GLY A 102 15.82 -6.30 -14.98
N LEU A 103 15.65 -5.89 -13.72
CA LEU A 103 15.33 -4.50 -13.39
C LEU A 103 16.51 -3.55 -13.67
N LEU A 104 17.75 -3.99 -13.49
CA LEU A 104 18.94 -3.22 -13.86
C LEU A 104 19.03 -3.00 -15.37
N ASP A 105 18.62 -3.96 -16.19
CA ASP A 105 18.57 -3.80 -17.65
C ASP A 105 17.50 -2.77 -18.06
N LEU A 106 16.31 -2.82 -17.48
CA LEU A 106 15.32 -1.75 -17.66
C LEU A 106 15.87 -0.38 -17.18
N ALA A 107 16.57 -0.36 -16.05
CA ALA A 107 17.16 0.86 -15.51
C ALA A 107 18.20 1.49 -16.44
N LYS A 108 18.98 0.69 -17.19
CA LYS A 108 19.89 1.17 -18.27
C LYS A 108 19.11 1.79 -19.42
N GLU A 109 18.04 1.11 -19.90
CA GLU A 109 17.17 1.58 -20.99
C GLU A 109 16.58 2.96 -20.67
N TYR A 110 16.02 3.11 -19.48
CA TYR A 110 15.37 4.34 -19.03
C TYR A 110 16.29 5.33 -18.34
N LYS A 111 17.61 5.09 -18.35
CA LYS A 111 18.64 5.96 -17.75
C LYS A 111 18.32 6.29 -16.28
N ALA A 112 17.96 5.27 -15.49
CA ALA A 112 17.70 5.46 -14.09
C ALA A 112 18.95 5.94 -13.35
N TYR A 113 18.78 6.92 -12.46
CA TYR A 113 19.84 7.34 -11.55
C TYR A 113 19.82 6.63 -10.21
N CYS A 114 18.62 6.11 -9.84
CA CYS A 114 18.39 5.43 -8.59
C CYS A 114 17.22 4.45 -8.74
N ILE A 115 17.31 3.29 -8.09
CA ILE A 115 16.20 2.37 -7.85
C ILE A 115 15.87 2.46 -6.37
N LYS A 116 14.65 2.92 -6.05
CA LYS A 116 14.09 2.97 -4.71
C LYS A 116 13.17 1.77 -4.50
N ILE A 117 13.29 1.12 -3.34
CA ILE A 117 12.45 -0.02 -2.95
C ILE A 117 12.05 0.11 -1.49
N ASP A 118 10.82 -0.24 -1.15
CA ASP A 118 10.30 -0.29 0.23
C ASP A 118 9.56 -1.63 0.48
N PRO A 119 10.29 -2.76 0.55
CA PRO A 119 9.71 -4.09 0.51
C PRO A 119 8.72 -4.34 1.65
N GLU A 120 7.61 -5.04 1.34
CA GLU A 120 6.68 -5.53 2.37
C GLU A 120 7.23 -6.80 3.07
N ILE A 121 8.46 -6.67 3.56
CA ILE A 121 9.21 -7.68 4.31
C ILE A 121 9.30 -7.20 5.76
N THR A 122 8.96 -8.08 6.70
CA THR A 122 9.01 -7.72 8.12
C THR A 122 10.45 -7.73 8.65
N VAL A 123 10.71 -6.94 9.70
CA VAL A 123 12.02 -6.90 10.38
C VAL A 123 12.47 -8.26 10.93
N LYS A 124 11.57 -9.25 11.00
CA LYS A 124 11.90 -10.62 11.41
C LYS A 124 12.74 -11.36 10.37
N ASN A 125 12.63 -10.98 9.08
CA ASN A 125 13.46 -11.53 8.02
C ASN A 125 14.74 -10.69 7.89
N GLU A 126 15.70 -10.91 8.81
CA GLU A 126 16.98 -10.22 8.82
C GLU A 126 17.84 -10.57 7.60
N GLU A 127 17.71 -11.80 7.08
CA GLU A 127 18.45 -12.28 5.92
C GLU A 127 18.10 -11.49 4.66
N TYR A 128 16.81 -11.13 4.47
CA TYR A 128 16.41 -10.30 3.33
C TYR A 128 17.03 -8.91 3.40
N LYS A 129 17.03 -8.27 4.57
CA LYS A 129 17.68 -6.97 4.77
C LYS A 129 19.18 -7.06 4.50
N LYS A 130 19.84 -8.10 5.02
CA LYS A 130 21.27 -8.35 4.81
C LYS A 130 21.56 -8.52 3.32
N HIS A 131 20.75 -9.31 2.60
CA HIS A 131 20.90 -9.53 1.15
C HIS A 131 20.81 -8.21 0.36
N LEU A 132 19.84 -7.32 0.69
CA LEU A 132 19.75 -5.99 0.08
C LEU A 132 21.06 -5.18 0.28
N LEU A 133 21.59 -5.16 1.49
CA LEU A 133 22.82 -4.41 1.81
C LEU A 133 24.04 -4.99 1.06
N GLU A 134 24.16 -6.31 0.98
CA GLU A 134 25.21 -7.01 0.24
C GLU A 134 25.13 -6.74 -1.28
N LYS A 135 23.92 -6.59 -1.83
CA LYS A 135 23.70 -6.15 -3.22
C LYS A 135 24.03 -4.67 -3.45
N GLY A 136 24.30 -3.89 -2.41
CA GLY A 136 24.69 -2.49 -2.51
C GLY A 136 23.56 -1.49 -2.33
N PHE A 137 22.37 -1.93 -1.88
CA PHE A 137 21.32 -1.02 -1.46
C PHE A 137 21.72 -0.27 -0.19
N LYS A 138 21.23 0.93 -0.02
CA LYS A 138 21.43 1.78 1.15
C LYS A 138 20.12 1.99 1.87
N GLU A 139 20.06 1.63 3.14
CA GLU A 139 18.91 1.91 3.98
C GLU A 139 18.71 3.42 4.14
N LEU A 140 17.48 3.87 4.03
CA LEU A 140 17.08 5.27 4.25
C LEU A 140 16.36 5.40 5.59
N ASN A 141 16.59 6.53 6.26
CA ASN A 141 15.94 6.86 7.53
C ASN A 141 15.99 5.69 8.54
N PRO A 142 17.17 5.09 8.82
CA PRO A 142 17.27 4.01 9.79
C PRO A 142 16.78 4.52 11.15
N GLY A 143 15.91 3.72 11.80
CA GLY A 143 15.33 4.09 13.11
C GLY A 143 14.17 5.07 13.05
N CYS A 144 13.68 5.47 11.85
CA CYS A 144 12.46 6.24 11.67
C CYS A 144 11.27 5.55 12.34
N MET A 145 10.52 6.28 13.15
CA MET A 145 9.38 5.76 13.92
C MET A 145 8.04 6.27 13.41
N ASP A 146 8.01 7.32 12.60
CA ASP A 146 6.78 7.94 12.09
C ASP A 146 6.66 7.81 10.56
N PHE A 147 6.14 8.82 9.88
CA PHE A 147 5.74 8.77 8.46
C PHE A 147 6.77 9.42 7.52
N GLU A 148 8.07 9.31 7.81
CA GLU A 148 9.14 9.93 7.01
C GLU A 148 9.41 9.21 5.68
N ASN A 149 9.02 7.94 5.56
CA ASN A 149 9.19 7.13 4.36
C ASN A 149 8.07 7.36 3.33
N VAL A 150 8.30 6.92 2.08
CA VAL A 150 7.27 7.00 1.01
C VAL A 150 6.04 6.16 1.37
N GLN A 151 6.26 4.98 1.94
CA GLN A 151 5.21 4.14 2.50
C GLN A 151 5.43 3.97 4.01
N PRO A 152 4.37 3.78 4.79
CA PRO A 152 4.52 3.54 6.23
C PRO A 152 5.38 2.30 6.51
N ARG A 153 6.39 2.48 7.39
CA ARG A 153 7.19 1.38 7.93
C ARG A 153 6.39 0.53 8.89
N PHE A 154 5.54 1.16 9.70
CA PHE A 154 4.66 0.50 10.65
C PHE A 154 3.23 0.57 10.16
N VAL A 155 2.56 -0.58 10.11
CA VAL A 155 1.15 -0.69 9.75
C VAL A 155 0.41 -1.47 10.82
N TYR A 156 -0.91 -1.26 10.91
CA TYR A 156 -1.76 -2.02 11.81
C TYR A 156 -2.61 -3.00 11.01
N CYS A 157 -2.51 -4.29 11.30
CA CYS A 157 -3.15 -5.36 10.55
C CYS A 157 -4.05 -6.20 11.46
N PHE A 158 -5.03 -6.86 10.83
CA PHE A 158 -5.90 -7.84 11.46
C PHE A 158 -6.03 -9.05 10.53
N ASP A 159 -5.85 -10.27 11.06
CA ASP A 159 -6.02 -11.50 10.30
C ASP A 159 -7.42 -12.05 10.50
N TYR A 160 -8.14 -12.29 9.39
CA TYR A 160 -9.51 -12.81 9.45
C TYR A 160 -9.58 -14.26 9.92
N ASN A 161 -8.57 -15.08 9.63
CA ASN A 161 -8.46 -16.48 10.06
C ASN A 161 -9.73 -17.33 9.82
N GLY A 162 -10.51 -16.99 8.77
CA GLY A 162 -11.75 -17.70 8.47
C GLY A 162 -12.91 -17.42 9.43
N MET A 163 -12.82 -16.38 10.26
CA MET A 163 -13.87 -15.97 11.20
C MET A 163 -15.17 -15.62 10.49
N ASN A 164 -16.29 -15.91 11.14
CA ASN A 164 -17.58 -15.35 10.79
C ASN A 164 -17.80 -13.97 11.44
N GLU A 165 -18.92 -13.31 11.14
CA GLU A 165 -19.23 -11.96 11.66
C GLU A 165 -19.26 -11.87 13.18
N GLU A 166 -19.81 -12.88 13.85
CA GLU A 166 -19.91 -12.89 15.30
C GLU A 166 -18.54 -13.01 15.96
N GLU A 167 -17.73 -13.92 15.44
CA GLU A 167 -16.34 -14.12 15.88
C GLU A 167 -15.50 -12.87 15.63
N LEU A 168 -15.60 -12.28 14.44
CA LEU A 168 -14.94 -11.02 14.10
C LEU A 168 -15.35 -9.90 15.08
N MET A 169 -16.65 -9.74 15.32
CA MET A 169 -17.15 -8.73 16.26
C MET A 169 -16.63 -8.96 17.69
N LEU A 170 -16.43 -10.20 18.12
CA LEU A 170 -15.92 -10.53 19.45
C LEU A 170 -14.45 -10.13 19.67
N THR A 171 -13.65 -10.02 18.60
CA THR A 171 -12.27 -9.55 18.71
C THR A 171 -12.15 -8.08 19.08
N PHE A 172 -13.21 -7.28 18.84
CA PHE A 172 -13.20 -5.85 19.11
C PHE A 172 -13.41 -5.54 20.60
N LYS A 173 -12.83 -4.43 21.05
CA LYS A 173 -13.08 -3.93 22.42
C LYS A 173 -14.59 -3.73 22.67
N PRO A 174 -15.09 -3.97 23.90
CA PRO A 174 -16.54 -3.90 24.21
C PRO A 174 -17.18 -2.56 23.84
N ASP A 175 -16.48 -1.45 24.03
CA ASP A 175 -16.99 -0.12 23.69
C ASP A 175 -17.06 0.09 22.16
N TYR A 176 -16.17 -0.55 21.37
CA TYR A 176 -16.22 -0.52 19.91
C TYR A 176 -17.43 -1.29 19.36
N ARG A 177 -17.67 -2.49 19.89
CA ARG A 177 -18.87 -3.28 19.57
C ARG A 177 -20.15 -2.48 19.85
N THR A 178 -20.16 -1.78 20.99
CA THR A 178 -21.28 -0.92 21.37
C THR A 178 -21.46 0.24 20.41
N ARG A 179 -20.38 0.90 19.98
CA ARG A 179 -20.43 2.04 19.04
C ARG A 179 -20.87 1.60 17.64
N ILE A 180 -20.38 0.47 17.14
CA ILE A 180 -20.79 -0.12 15.86
C ILE A 180 -22.30 -0.36 15.86
N ARG A 181 -22.84 -1.01 16.92
CA ARG A 181 -24.27 -1.32 17.03
C ARG A 181 -25.15 -0.07 17.28
N LYS A 182 -24.58 0.96 17.89
CA LYS A 182 -25.30 2.22 18.16
C LYS A 182 -25.35 3.15 16.96
N ALA A 183 -24.37 3.13 16.07
CA ALA A 183 -24.30 4.04 14.91
C ALA A 183 -25.59 4.01 14.06
N PRO A 184 -26.08 2.85 13.56
CA PRO A 184 -27.33 2.81 12.81
C PRO A 184 -28.56 3.17 13.68
N LYS A 185 -28.56 2.82 14.96
CA LYS A 185 -29.66 3.21 15.90
C LYS A 185 -29.75 4.71 16.15
N LYS A 186 -28.64 5.42 15.92
CA LYS A 186 -28.55 6.88 15.98
C LYS A 186 -28.85 7.56 14.64
N GLY A 187 -29.17 6.81 13.59
CA GLY A 187 -29.49 7.34 12.28
C GLY A 187 -28.28 7.46 11.31
N VAL A 188 -27.15 6.82 11.63
CA VAL A 188 -26.02 6.76 10.68
C VAL A 188 -26.31 5.70 9.63
N GLU A 189 -26.30 6.11 8.36
CA GLU A 189 -26.43 5.23 7.20
C GLU A 189 -25.09 5.13 6.47
N VAL A 190 -24.56 3.91 6.32
CA VAL A 190 -23.37 3.65 5.50
C VAL A 190 -23.80 3.15 4.13
N LYS A 191 -23.31 3.83 3.08
CA LYS A 191 -23.63 3.50 1.69
C LYS A 191 -22.34 3.32 0.89
N VAL A 192 -22.33 2.35 -0.03
CA VAL A 192 -21.32 2.27 -1.09
C VAL A 192 -21.72 3.24 -2.17
N MET A 193 -20.80 4.16 -2.50
CA MET A 193 -21.03 5.23 -3.45
C MET A 193 -20.00 5.17 -4.57
N GLY A 194 -20.31 5.81 -5.70
CA GLY A 194 -19.40 5.99 -6.81
C GLY A 194 -18.76 7.38 -6.85
N VAL A 195 -18.42 7.81 -8.06
CA VAL A 195 -17.77 9.10 -8.32
C VAL A 195 -18.68 10.30 -8.00
N GLU A 196 -19.99 10.09 -7.98
CA GLU A 196 -20.99 11.10 -7.64
C GLU A 196 -20.89 11.62 -6.20
N ALA A 197 -20.32 10.85 -5.28
CA ALA A 197 -20.13 11.26 -3.88
C ALA A 197 -18.73 11.86 -3.61
N LEU A 198 -17.89 12.03 -4.64
CA LEU A 198 -16.52 12.49 -4.44
C LEU A 198 -16.43 13.95 -3.99
N ASP A 199 -17.41 14.79 -4.31
CA ASP A 199 -17.41 16.19 -3.82
C ASP A 199 -17.57 16.22 -2.30
N ASP A 200 -18.50 15.46 -1.76
CA ASP A 200 -18.69 15.29 -0.32
C ASP A 200 -17.45 14.68 0.34
N PHE A 201 -16.92 13.58 -0.26
CA PHE A 201 -15.74 12.92 0.26
C PHE A 201 -14.51 13.83 0.34
N VAL A 202 -14.24 14.59 -0.73
CA VAL A 202 -13.09 15.53 -0.79
C VAL A 202 -13.27 16.69 0.17
N SER A 203 -14.49 17.21 0.34
CA SER A 203 -14.80 18.26 1.32
C SER A 203 -14.46 17.79 2.74
N ILE A 204 -14.93 16.58 3.12
CA ILE A 204 -14.64 16.00 4.45
C ILE A 204 -13.15 15.64 4.57
N MET A 205 -12.51 15.19 3.49
CA MET A 205 -11.07 14.89 3.47
C MET A 205 -10.25 16.15 3.72
N LYS A 206 -10.65 17.30 3.15
CA LYS A 206 -10.00 18.60 3.38
C LYS A 206 -10.11 19.00 4.86
N GLU A 207 -11.30 18.91 5.45
CA GLU A 207 -11.53 19.18 6.89
C GLU A 207 -10.65 18.27 7.77
N THR A 208 -10.52 16.98 7.38
CA THR A 208 -9.67 16.01 8.07
C THR A 208 -8.19 16.40 7.97
N GLY A 209 -7.71 16.78 6.76
CA GLY A 209 -6.33 17.18 6.53
C GLY A 209 -5.93 18.44 7.29
N GLU A 210 -6.82 19.43 7.33
CA GLU A 210 -6.62 20.68 8.09
C GLU A 210 -6.53 20.41 9.60
N ARG A 211 -7.38 19.52 10.12
CA ARG A 211 -7.37 19.12 11.53
C ARG A 211 -6.12 18.35 11.92
N ASP A 212 -5.72 17.38 11.08
CA ASP A 212 -4.70 16.37 11.41
C ASP A 212 -3.32 16.73 10.80
N GLY A 213 -3.20 17.89 10.12
CA GLY A 213 -1.94 18.46 9.66
C GLY A 213 -1.32 17.78 8.44
N PHE A 214 -2.13 17.20 7.53
CA PHE A 214 -1.60 16.57 6.31
C PHE A 214 -2.24 17.09 5.03
N SER A 215 -1.49 17.00 3.92
CA SER A 215 -1.96 17.38 2.59
C SER A 215 -2.87 16.31 2.00
N THR A 216 -4.02 16.71 1.48
CA THR A 216 -4.98 15.81 0.86
C THR A 216 -4.78 15.66 -0.65
N ARG A 217 -5.36 14.64 -1.25
CA ARG A 217 -5.36 14.44 -2.70
C ARG A 217 -6.55 15.15 -3.34
N PRO A 218 -6.41 15.66 -4.58
CA PRO A 218 -7.52 16.29 -5.30
C PRO A 218 -8.57 15.26 -5.75
N LYS A 219 -9.80 15.74 -6.06
CA LYS A 219 -10.93 14.91 -6.50
C LYS A 219 -10.58 13.93 -7.63
N TRP A 220 -9.91 14.44 -8.68
CA TRP A 220 -9.54 13.62 -9.85
C TRP A 220 -8.69 12.40 -9.49
N TYR A 221 -7.93 12.47 -8.42
CA TYR A 221 -7.10 11.35 -7.98
C TYR A 221 -7.95 10.20 -7.41
N PHE A 222 -8.98 10.51 -6.61
CA PHE A 222 -9.91 9.52 -6.07
C PHE A 222 -10.82 8.95 -7.16
N GLU A 223 -11.28 9.80 -8.09
CA GLU A 223 -12.02 9.38 -9.28
C GLU A 223 -11.20 8.38 -10.10
N LYS A 224 -9.92 8.67 -10.31
CA LYS A 224 -9.00 7.77 -11.01
C LYS A 224 -8.84 6.43 -10.30
N ILE A 225 -8.75 6.41 -8.96
CA ILE A 225 -8.70 5.15 -8.20
C ILE A 225 -9.96 4.34 -8.44
N LEU A 226 -11.14 4.92 -8.27
CA LEU A 226 -12.41 4.21 -8.46
C LEU A 226 -12.54 3.66 -9.88
N ASN A 227 -12.21 4.47 -10.89
CA ASN A 227 -12.33 4.08 -12.29
C ASN A 227 -11.30 3.00 -12.70
N CYS A 228 -10.05 3.13 -12.27
CA CYS A 228 -9.00 2.19 -12.66
C CYS A 228 -9.05 0.87 -11.87
N MET A 229 -9.34 0.94 -10.57
CA MET A 229 -9.44 -0.26 -9.74
C MET A 229 -10.77 -0.99 -9.93
N GLY A 230 -11.84 -0.29 -10.32
CA GLY A 230 -13.15 -0.87 -10.59
C GLY A 230 -13.72 -1.62 -9.37
N GLU A 231 -14.09 -2.88 -9.55
CA GLU A 231 -14.65 -3.74 -8.49
C GLU A 231 -13.70 -3.99 -7.29
N ASP A 232 -12.40 -3.75 -7.50
CA ASP A 232 -11.40 -3.89 -6.46
C ASP A 232 -11.34 -2.68 -5.50
N ALA A 233 -12.07 -1.57 -5.81
CA ALA A 233 -12.16 -0.39 -4.94
C ALA A 233 -13.60 -0.04 -4.60
N ARG A 234 -13.83 0.41 -3.36
CA ARG A 234 -15.14 0.94 -2.91
C ARG A 234 -14.96 2.23 -2.13
N LEU A 235 -15.83 3.21 -2.42
CA LEU A 235 -16.02 4.40 -1.61
C LEU A 235 -17.22 4.15 -0.69
N TYR A 236 -16.98 4.11 0.61
CA TYR A 236 -18.03 4.07 1.62
C TYR A 236 -18.27 5.47 2.17
N MET A 237 -19.52 5.91 2.19
CA MET A 237 -19.92 7.18 2.79
C MET A 237 -20.88 6.93 3.95
N ALA A 238 -20.66 7.64 5.05
CA ALA A 238 -21.58 7.64 6.19
C ALA A 238 -22.40 8.93 6.19
N TYR A 239 -23.71 8.79 6.18
CA TYR A 239 -24.67 9.88 6.21
C TYR A 239 -25.39 9.94 7.56
N TYR A 240 -25.68 11.15 7.99
CA TYR A 240 -26.50 11.43 9.17
C TYR A 240 -27.41 12.62 8.85
N GLU A 241 -28.73 12.47 9.06
CA GLU A 241 -29.75 13.49 8.70
C GLU A 241 -29.59 14.01 7.25
N GLY A 242 -29.29 13.08 6.32
CA GLY A 242 -29.12 13.37 4.90
C GLY A 242 -27.78 14.04 4.52
N LYS A 243 -26.89 14.30 5.48
CA LYS A 243 -25.58 14.93 5.25
C LYS A 243 -24.46 13.89 5.33
N ALA A 244 -23.50 13.97 4.42
CA ALA A 244 -22.27 13.18 4.49
C ALA A 244 -21.40 13.67 5.65
N ILE A 245 -21.04 12.78 6.58
CA ILE A 245 -20.28 13.11 7.81
C ILE A 245 -18.96 12.37 7.92
N ALA A 246 -18.76 11.30 7.16
CA ALA A 246 -17.51 10.58 7.07
C ALA A 246 -17.47 9.76 5.77
N GLY A 247 -16.28 9.39 5.34
CA GLY A 247 -16.12 8.53 4.17
C GLY A 247 -14.80 7.78 4.22
N THR A 248 -14.75 6.62 3.55
CA THR A 248 -13.55 5.79 3.43
C THR A 248 -13.45 5.19 2.04
N LEU A 249 -12.24 5.17 1.49
CA LEU A 249 -11.94 4.43 0.26
C LEU A 249 -11.12 3.21 0.62
N ALA A 250 -11.64 2.03 0.30
CA ALA A 250 -11.01 0.74 0.52
C ALA A 250 -10.60 0.11 -0.80
N ILE A 251 -9.52 -0.67 -0.78
CA ILE A 251 -9.05 -1.45 -1.93
C ILE A 251 -8.89 -2.90 -1.50
N LYS A 252 -9.53 -3.80 -2.24
CA LYS A 252 -9.37 -5.24 -2.13
C LYS A 252 -8.33 -5.71 -3.15
N TRP A 253 -7.45 -6.65 -2.79
CA TRP A 253 -6.55 -7.26 -3.76
C TRP A 253 -6.50 -8.78 -3.63
N GLY A 254 -7.06 -9.45 -4.62
CA GLY A 254 -7.25 -10.90 -4.59
C GLY A 254 -8.01 -11.32 -3.33
N GLN A 255 -7.54 -12.41 -2.73
CA GLN A 255 -7.93 -12.87 -1.38
C GLN A 255 -6.88 -12.54 -0.32
N ASN A 256 -5.86 -11.75 -0.65
CA ASN A 256 -4.76 -11.46 0.25
C ASN A 256 -5.11 -10.36 1.24
N VAL A 257 -5.54 -9.19 0.73
CA VAL A 257 -5.67 -8.00 1.57
C VAL A 257 -6.90 -7.18 1.24
N MET A 258 -7.57 -6.72 2.30
CA MET A 258 -8.50 -5.60 2.30
C MET A 258 -7.78 -4.41 2.93
N LYS A 259 -7.56 -3.35 2.15
CA LYS A 259 -6.84 -2.17 2.61
C LYS A 259 -7.76 -0.98 2.85
N TYR A 260 -7.73 -0.45 4.07
CA TYR A 260 -8.24 0.89 4.37
C TYR A 260 -7.28 1.94 3.82
N GLN A 261 -7.55 2.42 2.60
CA GLN A 261 -6.59 3.24 1.84
C GLN A 261 -6.67 4.72 2.18
N TYR A 262 -7.89 5.28 2.32
CA TYR A 262 -8.14 6.65 2.71
C TYR A 262 -9.35 6.73 3.64
N GLY A 263 -9.31 7.64 4.60
CA GLY A 263 -10.41 7.90 5.49
C GLY A 263 -10.52 9.37 5.85
N ALA A 264 -11.76 9.83 5.94
CA ALA A 264 -12.12 11.18 6.28
C ALA A 264 -13.29 11.22 7.25
N SER A 265 -13.29 12.18 8.15
CA SER A 265 -14.40 12.41 9.07
C SER A 265 -14.54 13.89 9.41
N SER A 266 -15.78 14.37 9.34
CA SER A 266 -16.11 15.71 9.78
C SER A 266 -15.88 15.84 11.31
N ASN A 267 -15.63 17.06 11.75
CA ASN A 267 -15.57 17.41 13.16
C ASN A 267 -16.94 17.37 13.82
N ALA A 268 -18.00 17.56 13.02
CA ALA A 268 -19.37 17.44 13.47
C ALA A 268 -19.80 15.97 13.65
N HIS A 269 -20.79 15.73 14.51
CA HIS A 269 -21.48 14.45 14.65
C HIS A 269 -20.60 13.23 15.01
N ARG A 270 -19.41 13.44 15.61
CA ARG A 270 -18.55 12.34 16.06
C ARG A 270 -19.19 11.42 17.09
N ASN A 271 -20.16 11.95 17.85
CA ASN A 271 -20.94 11.27 18.87
C ASN A 271 -21.96 10.25 18.32
N VAL A 272 -22.19 10.23 16.99
CA VAL A 272 -23.02 9.19 16.34
C VAL A 272 -22.20 8.03 15.76
N TYR A 273 -20.84 8.05 15.92
CA TYR A 273 -19.91 6.96 15.65
C TYR A 273 -19.74 6.54 14.17
N PRO A 274 -19.67 7.47 13.19
CA PRO A 274 -19.64 7.11 11.79
C PRO A 274 -18.42 6.27 11.41
N ASN A 275 -17.22 6.57 11.95
CA ASN A 275 -15.98 5.87 11.62
C ASN A 275 -16.02 4.39 12.08
N TYR A 276 -16.74 4.07 13.15
CA TYR A 276 -16.90 2.70 13.62
C TYR A 276 -17.79 1.89 12.66
N ALA A 277 -18.86 2.50 12.16
CA ALA A 277 -19.72 1.88 11.16
C ALA A 277 -19.01 1.68 9.82
N LEU A 278 -18.19 2.66 9.38
CA LEU A 278 -17.39 2.55 8.16
C LEU A 278 -16.34 1.44 8.25
N GLN A 279 -15.59 1.35 9.36
CA GLN A 279 -14.62 0.26 9.55
C GLN A 279 -15.30 -1.10 9.54
N TRP A 280 -16.46 -1.22 10.21
CA TRP A 280 -17.23 -2.45 10.20
C TRP A 280 -17.66 -2.85 8.79
N ALA A 281 -18.22 -1.93 8.00
CA ALA A 281 -18.63 -2.21 6.63
C ALA A 281 -17.46 -2.66 5.72
N MET A 282 -16.27 -2.05 5.87
CA MET A 282 -15.09 -2.49 5.12
C MET A 282 -14.60 -3.87 5.58
N MET A 283 -14.60 -4.15 6.88
CA MET A 283 -14.19 -5.46 7.40
C MET A 283 -15.16 -6.56 6.96
N GLN A 284 -16.47 -6.30 6.93
CA GLN A 284 -17.46 -7.22 6.36
C GLN A 284 -17.18 -7.51 4.89
N TRP A 285 -16.91 -6.49 4.08
CA TRP A 285 -16.56 -6.68 2.67
C TRP A 285 -15.29 -7.52 2.49
N GLY A 286 -14.25 -7.31 3.32
CA GLY A 286 -13.05 -8.13 3.29
C GLY A 286 -13.33 -9.60 3.59
N MET A 287 -14.18 -9.87 4.57
CA MET A 287 -14.61 -11.20 4.96
C MET A 287 -15.44 -11.87 3.85
N GLU A 288 -16.43 -11.17 3.28
CA GLU A 288 -17.24 -11.64 2.15
C GLU A 288 -16.39 -12.03 0.93
N CYS A 289 -15.30 -11.30 0.71
CA CYS A 289 -14.35 -11.56 -0.38
C CYS A 289 -13.30 -12.63 -0.05
N GLY A 290 -13.32 -13.20 1.16
CA GLY A 290 -12.34 -14.19 1.60
C GLY A 290 -10.93 -13.63 1.78
N CYS A 291 -10.79 -12.33 2.05
CA CYS A 291 -9.50 -11.71 2.33
C CYS A 291 -8.86 -12.32 3.59
N LYS A 292 -7.55 -12.52 3.54
CA LYS A 292 -6.79 -13.06 4.70
C LYS A 292 -6.50 -11.98 5.73
N VAL A 293 -6.18 -10.78 5.27
CA VAL A 293 -5.70 -9.67 6.10
C VAL A 293 -6.54 -8.41 5.86
N TYR A 294 -6.88 -7.71 6.94
CA TYR A 294 -7.33 -6.33 6.90
C TYR A 294 -6.19 -5.40 7.31
N ASP A 295 -5.76 -4.53 6.40
CA ASP A 295 -4.71 -3.54 6.62
C ASP A 295 -5.34 -2.17 6.93
N PHE A 296 -5.28 -1.76 8.18
CA PHE A 296 -5.73 -0.45 8.64
C PHE A 296 -4.82 0.71 8.16
N GLY A 297 -3.70 0.42 7.51
CA GLY A 297 -2.71 1.41 7.11
C GLY A 297 -1.75 1.82 8.21
N GLY A 298 -1.00 2.88 7.94
CA GLY A 298 0.12 3.34 8.76
C GLY A 298 -0.25 3.71 10.20
N ILE A 299 0.69 3.43 11.11
CA ILE A 299 0.74 3.92 12.50
C ILE A 299 2.16 4.40 12.80
N SER A 300 2.35 5.09 13.92
CA SER A 300 3.69 5.36 14.46
C SER A 300 4.29 4.10 15.08
N GLY A 301 5.59 3.91 14.98
CA GLY A 301 6.31 2.87 15.73
C GLY A 301 6.31 3.12 17.25
N ASP A 302 6.28 4.40 17.67
CA ASP A 302 6.07 4.82 19.05
C ASP A 302 4.58 5.01 19.41
N CYS A 303 3.75 4.13 18.86
CA CYS A 303 2.29 4.26 18.88
C CYS A 303 1.66 4.10 20.27
N GLN A 304 2.35 3.50 21.24
CA GLN A 304 1.82 3.28 22.59
C GLN A 304 2.14 4.44 23.53
N ASN A 305 2.96 5.38 23.12
CA ASN A 305 3.29 6.58 23.88
C ASN A 305 2.12 7.60 23.79
N PRO A 306 1.45 7.94 24.91
CA PRO A 306 0.32 8.87 24.90
C PRO A 306 0.70 10.30 24.45
N ASP A 307 1.98 10.67 24.54
CA ASP A 307 2.49 11.98 24.16
C ASP A 307 2.80 12.03 22.64
N ASN A 308 2.82 10.89 21.95
CA ASN A 308 2.98 10.85 20.51
C ASN A 308 1.75 11.47 19.82
N PRO A 309 1.92 12.43 18.88
CA PRO A 309 0.81 13.07 18.19
C PRO A 309 -0.09 12.10 17.43
N HIS A 310 0.43 10.92 17.05
CA HIS A 310 -0.30 9.85 16.34
C HIS A 310 -0.90 8.78 17.26
N TYR A 311 -0.80 8.93 18.61
CA TYR A 311 -1.37 7.99 19.56
C TYR A 311 -2.88 7.73 19.34
N GLY A 312 -3.64 8.79 19.05
CA GLY A 312 -5.07 8.68 18.78
C GLY A 312 -5.41 7.79 17.60
N LEU A 313 -4.58 7.83 16.54
CA LEU A 313 -4.72 6.99 15.36
C LEU A 313 -4.52 5.50 15.68
N TRP A 314 -3.44 5.17 16.41
CA TRP A 314 -3.20 3.81 16.85
C TRP A 314 -4.30 3.32 17.80
N ARG A 315 -4.68 4.13 18.80
CA ARG A 315 -5.74 3.78 19.76
C ARG A 315 -7.05 3.41 19.05
N PHE A 316 -7.41 4.18 18.00
CA PHE A 316 -8.60 3.89 17.19
C PHE A 316 -8.47 2.53 16.48
N LYS A 317 -7.35 2.26 15.80
CA LYS A 317 -7.14 1.00 15.07
C LYS A 317 -7.05 -0.20 16.02
N HIS A 318 -6.33 -0.04 17.13
CA HIS A 318 -6.15 -1.07 18.15
C HIS A 318 -7.48 -1.57 18.78
N GLY A 319 -8.50 -0.73 18.82
CA GLY A 319 -9.79 -1.12 19.38
C GLY A 319 -10.56 -2.16 18.55
N PHE A 320 -10.20 -2.35 17.28
CA PHE A 320 -10.75 -3.41 16.41
C PHE A 320 -10.01 -4.75 16.54
N GLY A 321 -9.04 -4.87 17.44
CA GLY A 321 -8.15 -6.03 17.52
C GLY A 321 -7.01 -5.94 16.51
N GLY A 322 -6.23 -7.00 16.39
CA GLY A 322 -5.12 -7.03 15.45
C GLY A 322 -3.77 -6.69 16.08
N TYR A 323 -2.80 -6.39 15.23
CA TYR A 323 -1.39 -6.25 15.62
C TYR A 323 -0.65 -5.24 14.75
N MET A 324 0.44 -4.72 15.29
CA MET A 324 1.40 -3.90 14.55
C MET A 324 2.33 -4.81 13.73
N LYS A 325 2.54 -4.45 12.47
CA LYS A 325 3.54 -5.05 11.60
C LYS A 325 4.59 -4.00 11.27
N GLU A 326 5.86 -4.33 11.50
CA GLU A 326 7.00 -3.49 11.16
C GLU A 326 7.73 -4.06 9.95
N PHE A 327 7.97 -3.22 8.93
CA PHE A 327 8.74 -3.58 7.74
C PHE A 327 10.19 -3.13 7.86
N ILE A 328 11.08 -3.75 7.06
CA ILE A 328 12.53 -3.45 7.07
C ILE A 328 12.89 -2.03 6.65
N GLY A 329 11.93 -1.28 6.08
CA GLY A 329 12.10 0.12 5.71
C GLY A 329 12.28 0.36 4.22
N GLU A 330 12.90 1.49 3.88
CA GLU A 330 13.08 1.99 2.52
C GLU A 330 14.57 1.98 2.17
N PHE A 331 14.88 1.59 0.92
CA PHE A 331 16.25 1.44 0.45
C PHE A 331 16.42 2.08 -0.93
N ASP A 332 17.61 2.63 -1.18
CA ASP A 332 18.02 3.16 -2.47
C ASP A 332 19.23 2.40 -3.03
N TYR A 333 19.13 1.95 -4.30
CA TYR A 333 20.26 1.48 -5.09
C TYR A 333 20.71 2.57 -6.05
N VAL A 334 21.90 3.13 -5.82
CA VAL A 334 22.37 4.34 -6.50
C VAL A 334 23.16 3.99 -7.78
N LEU A 335 22.56 4.26 -8.94
CA LEU A 335 23.18 4.02 -10.25
C LEU A 335 24.05 5.19 -10.73
N LYS A 336 23.69 6.43 -10.39
CA LYS A 336 24.39 7.65 -10.81
C LYS A 336 24.65 8.56 -9.61
N PRO A 337 25.77 8.38 -8.88
CA PRO A 337 26.02 9.06 -7.60
C PRO A 337 25.96 10.59 -7.67
N VAL A 338 26.48 11.20 -8.74
CA VAL A 338 26.48 12.66 -8.90
C VAL A 338 25.06 13.20 -9.06
N VAL A 339 24.25 12.54 -9.89
CA VAL A 339 22.84 12.89 -10.12
C VAL A 339 22.04 12.71 -8.85
N TYR A 340 22.24 11.58 -8.16
CA TYR A 340 21.56 11.27 -6.89
C TYR A 340 21.84 12.34 -5.81
N LYS A 341 23.12 12.73 -5.62
CA LYS A 341 23.48 13.79 -4.68
C LYS A 341 22.84 15.12 -5.04
N GLY A 342 22.85 15.49 -6.32
CA GLY A 342 22.24 16.74 -6.80
C GLY A 342 20.73 16.79 -6.50
N PHE A 343 20.00 15.67 -6.72
CA PHE A 343 18.58 15.60 -6.41
C PHE A 343 18.28 15.65 -4.91
N ASN A 344 19.08 14.99 -4.09
CA ASN A 344 18.89 15.04 -2.64
C ASN A 344 19.06 16.47 -2.10
N ILE A 345 20.10 17.19 -2.57
CA ILE A 345 20.30 18.61 -2.20
C ILE A 345 19.10 19.47 -2.66
N ALA A 346 18.66 19.30 -3.91
CA ALA A 346 17.52 20.06 -4.43
C ALA A 346 16.21 19.79 -3.63
N ASN A 347 15.99 18.54 -3.24
CA ASN A 347 14.83 18.17 -2.41
C ASN A 347 14.91 18.76 -1.00
N GLU A 348 16.09 18.77 -0.37
CA GLU A 348 16.30 19.40 0.94
C GLU A 348 16.05 20.91 0.91
N ILE A 349 16.51 21.59 -0.15
CA ILE A 349 16.23 23.01 -0.34
C ILE A 349 14.72 23.24 -0.49
N ARG A 350 14.02 22.42 -1.27
CA ARG A 350 12.57 22.55 -1.49
C ARG A 350 11.73 22.32 -0.24
N LYS A 351 12.19 21.46 0.68
CA LYS A 351 11.50 21.21 1.97
C LYS A 351 11.61 22.40 2.94
N LYS A 352 12.64 23.25 2.75
CA LYS A 352 12.91 24.41 3.61
C LYS A 352 12.27 25.72 3.12
N LEU A 353 11.80 25.73 1.86
CA LEU A 353 11.04 26.81 1.24
C LEU A 353 9.53 26.56 1.39
#